data_04a71af8083fbd0eaa4fc1160f1dc1b3
#
_entry.id   04a71af8083fbd0eaa4fc1160f1dc1b3
#
_cell.length_a   1.000
_cell.length_b   1.000
_cell.length_c   1.000
_cell.angle_alpha   90.00
_cell.angle_beta   90.00
_cell.angle_gamma   90.00
#
_symmetry.space_group_name_H-M   'P 1'
#
loop_
_entity.id
_entity.type
_entity.pdbx_description
1 polymer ?
#
loop_
_entity_poly.entity_id
_entity_poly.type
_entity_poly.pdbx_seq_one_letter_code
_entity_poly.pdbx_strand_id
1 'polypeptide(L)'
;ALPISICLVARVSPRVIKDVVSHFKGVEHRIEFVREYNGVRVYNDSKATNTDASIIALKAFKQPVILLMGGFDKGLDLQEMSTYNSCIKKLVTFGAAGKRFKEDMHHQNAYYEETLKDAVNKAFEISEPGDIILLSPSTSSFDEFKGYEERGRIFKQYVNEK
;
A
#
# COMPACT_ATOMS: atom_id res chain seq x y z
N ALA A 1 16.28 8.86 -8.85
CA ALA A 1 17.23 9.76 -9.51
C ALA A 1 18.09 10.54 -8.50
N LEU A 2 17.48 11.30 -7.55
CA LEU A 2 18.22 12.15 -6.61
C LEU A 2 19.33 11.43 -5.80
N PRO A 3 19.11 10.24 -5.19
CA PRO A 3 20.17 9.53 -4.47
C PRO A 3 21.39 9.21 -5.36
N ILE A 4 21.13 8.80 -6.61
CA ILE A 4 22.20 8.52 -7.59
C ILE A 4 22.99 9.79 -7.90
N SER A 5 22.31 10.92 -8.12
CA SER A 5 22.97 12.20 -8.38
C SER A 5 23.85 12.65 -7.20
N ILE A 6 23.38 12.48 -5.97
CA ILE A 6 24.16 12.78 -4.75
C ILE A 6 25.41 11.91 -4.70
N CYS A 7 25.29 10.60 -4.97
CA CYS A 7 26.44 9.69 -5.00
C CYS A 7 27.47 10.09 -6.07
N LEU A 8 27.03 10.54 -7.25
CA LEU A 8 27.93 11.01 -8.31
C LEU A 8 28.65 12.30 -7.91
N VAL A 9 27.94 13.25 -7.30
CA VAL A 9 28.55 14.48 -6.76
C VAL A 9 29.57 14.15 -5.67
N ALA A 10 29.28 13.17 -4.82
CA ALA A 10 30.21 12.65 -3.80
C ALA A 10 31.35 11.78 -4.39
N ARG A 11 31.48 11.71 -5.72
CA ARG A 11 32.51 10.95 -6.44
C ARG A 11 32.49 9.44 -6.18
N VAL A 12 31.34 8.88 -5.81
CA VAL A 12 31.17 7.42 -5.75
C VAL A 12 31.20 6.88 -7.18
N SER A 13 31.97 5.81 -7.41
CA SER A 13 32.14 5.28 -8.76
C SER A 13 30.81 4.73 -9.32
N PRO A 14 30.50 4.94 -10.61
CA PRO A 14 29.29 4.41 -11.24
C PRO A 14 29.13 2.90 -11.09
N ARG A 15 30.24 2.15 -11.02
CA ARG A 15 30.23 0.70 -10.80
C ARG A 15 29.66 0.33 -9.44
N VAL A 16 30.08 1.02 -8.39
CA VAL A 16 29.58 0.81 -7.02
C VAL A 16 28.11 1.20 -6.93
N ILE A 17 27.72 2.34 -7.53
CA ILE A 17 26.32 2.76 -7.57
C ILE A 17 25.45 1.69 -8.25
N LYS A 18 25.89 1.19 -9.41
CA LYS A 18 25.17 0.14 -10.16
C LYS A 18 25.05 -1.15 -9.32
N ASP A 19 26.14 -1.56 -8.68
CA ASP A 19 26.16 -2.76 -7.86
C ASP A 19 25.15 -2.66 -6.69
N VAL A 20 25.22 -1.57 -5.92
CA VAL A 20 24.30 -1.32 -4.80
C VAL A 20 22.84 -1.29 -5.27
N VAL A 21 22.54 -0.54 -6.35
CA VAL A 21 21.17 -0.41 -6.86
C VAL A 21 20.62 -1.73 -7.37
N SER A 22 21.46 -2.58 -8.02
CA SER A 22 21.02 -3.87 -8.54
C SER A 22 20.75 -4.92 -7.45
N HIS A 23 21.36 -4.78 -6.27
CA HIS A 23 21.14 -5.66 -5.12
C HIS A 23 20.19 -5.09 -4.06
N PHE A 24 19.73 -3.84 -4.25
CA PHE A 24 18.85 -3.18 -3.30
C PHE A 24 17.44 -3.80 -3.34
N LYS A 25 17.06 -4.51 -2.30
CA LYS A 25 15.76 -5.20 -2.17
C LYS A 25 14.59 -4.30 -1.78
N GLY A 26 14.79 -2.98 -1.73
CA GLY A 26 13.79 -2.05 -1.24
C GLY A 26 13.84 -1.85 0.28
N VAL A 27 12.92 -1.04 0.77
CA VAL A 27 12.76 -0.75 2.21
C VAL A 27 11.53 -1.49 2.70
N GLU A 28 11.63 -2.19 3.82
CA GLU A 28 10.51 -2.87 4.45
C GLU A 28 9.32 -1.91 4.63
N HIS A 29 8.11 -2.39 4.38
CA HIS A 29 6.85 -1.63 4.44
C HIS A 29 6.71 -0.49 3.41
N ARG A 30 7.56 -0.42 2.37
CA ARG A 30 7.44 0.56 1.28
C ARG A 30 7.35 -0.13 -0.07
N ILE A 31 6.13 -0.29 -0.59
CA ILE A 31 5.80 -1.04 -1.82
C ILE A 31 6.55 -2.38 -1.84
N GLU A 32 6.67 -3.00 -0.67
CA GLU A 32 7.40 -4.25 -0.45
C GLU A 32 6.60 -5.40 -1.05
N PHE A 33 7.20 -6.16 -1.99
CA PHE A 33 6.59 -7.39 -2.46
C PHE A 33 6.56 -8.42 -1.33
N VAL A 34 5.38 -8.96 -1.03
CA VAL A 34 5.19 -9.96 0.03
C VAL A 34 5.22 -11.36 -0.55
N ARG A 35 4.31 -11.67 -1.46
CA ARG A 35 4.22 -12.95 -2.14
C ARG A 35 3.28 -12.89 -3.35
N GLU A 36 3.31 -13.95 -4.14
CA GLU A 36 2.27 -14.27 -5.10
C GLU A 36 1.51 -15.52 -4.63
N TYR A 37 0.19 -15.47 -4.71
CA TYR A 37 -0.70 -16.57 -4.37
C TYR A 37 -1.83 -16.67 -5.38
N ASN A 38 -2.00 -17.84 -6.00
CA ASN A 38 -2.99 -18.09 -7.05
C ASN A 38 -2.99 -17.03 -8.18
N GLY A 39 -1.79 -16.55 -8.57
CA GLY A 39 -1.63 -15.53 -9.60
C GLY A 39 -1.94 -14.10 -9.12
N VAL A 40 -2.21 -13.88 -7.85
CA VAL A 40 -2.41 -12.56 -7.23
C VAL A 40 -1.13 -12.12 -6.52
N ARG A 41 -0.61 -10.96 -6.89
CA ARG A 41 0.60 -10.39 -6.27
C ARG A 41 0.23 -9.45 -5.14
N VAL A 42 0.87 -9.60 -3.99
CA VAL A 42 0.57 -8.81 -2.79
C VAL A 42 1.75 -7.93 -2.41
N TYR A 43 1.44 -6.65 -2.15
CA TYR A 43 2.42 -5.63 -1.77
C TYR A 43 2.05 -4.95 -0.45
N ASN A 44 3.07 -4.70 0.36
CA ASN A 44 2.99 -4.04 1.65
C ASN A 44 3.59 -2.64 1.56
N ASP A 45 2.74 -1.62 1.66
CA ASP A 45 3.13 -0.22 1.74
C ASP A 45 2.58 0.42 3.04
N SER A 46 2.65 -0.34 4.15
CA SER A 46 2.13 0.11 5.45
C SER A 46 2.74 1.44 5.92
N LYS A 47 3.90 1.82 5.40
CA LYS A 47 4.56 3.11 5.66
C LYS A 47 3.85 4.31 5.01
N ALA A 48 2.91 4.11 4.11
CA ALA A 48 2.07 5.16 3.56
C ALA A 48 1.06 5.65 4.61
N THR A 49 1.48 6.57 5.46
CA THR A 49 0.68 7.12 6.56
C THR A 49 0.04 8.47 6.23
N ASN A 50 0.03 8.86 4.96
CA ASN A 50 -0.65 10.02 4.39
C ASN A 50 -1.07 9.73 2.94
N THR A 51 -1.93 10.59 2.38
CA THR A 51 -2.48 10.46 1.03
C THR A 51 -1.43 10.53 -0.06
N ASP A 52 -0.45 11.43 0.05
CA ASP A 52 0.63 11.60 -0.93
C ASP A 52 1.43 10.32 -1.15
N ALA A 53 1.75 9.63 -0.04
CA ALA A 53 2.48 8.37 -0.11
C ALA A 53 1.67 7.29 -0.84
N SER A 54 0.36 7.20 -0.58
CA SER A 54 -0.51 6.24 -1.26
C SER A 54 -0.72 6.58 -2.73
N ILE A 55 -0.79 7.85 -3.09
CA ILE A 55 -0.83 8.30 -4.50
C ILE A 55 0.46 7.87 -5.23
N ILE A 56 1.63 8.05 -4.58
CA ILE A 56 2.91 7.59 -5.14
C ILE A 56 2.91 6.07 -5.33
N ALA A 57 2.38 5.32 -4.36
CA ALA A 57 2.28 3.87 -4.44
C ALA A 57 1.36 3.43 -5.60
N LEU A 58 0.19 4.05 -5.77
CA LEU A 58 -0.71 3.77 -6.89
C LEU A 58 -0.03 4.00 -8.25
N LYS A 59 0.72 5.10 -8.40
CA LYS A 59 1.47 5.44 -9.62
C LYS A 59 2.61 4.46 -9.95
N ALA A 60 3.04 3.65 -9.00
CA ALA A 60 4.11 2.66 -9.23
C ALA A 60 3.64 1.45 -10.04
N PHE A 61 2.32 1.22 -10.13
CA PHE A 61 1.75 0.09 -10.85
C PHE A 61 1.22 0.51 -12.22
N LYS A 62 1.40 -0.35 -13.23
CA LYS A 62 0.92 -0.12 -14.60
C LYS A 62 -0.54 -0.53 -14.81
N GLN A 63 -1.13 -1.20 -13.85
CA GLN A 63 -2.52 -1.67 -13.87
C GLN A 63 -3.24 -1.25 -12.60
N PRO A 64 -4.58 -1.13 -12.61
CA PRO A 64 -5.35 -0.86 -11.40
C PRO A 64 -5.16 -1.94 -10.34
N VAL A 65 -5.16 -1.54 -9.06
CA VAL A 65 -4.92 -2.42 -7.92
C VAL A 65 -6.18 -2.62 -7.07
N ILE A 66 -6.23 -3.68 -6.28
CA ILE A 66 -7.14 -3.81 -5.13
C ILE A 66 -6.45 -3.11 -3.97
N LEU A 67 -6.95 -1.92 -3.60
CA LEU A 67 -6.36 -1.07 -2.58
C LEU A 67 -6.97 -1.37 -1.20
N LEU A 68 -6.13 -1.66 -0.21
CA LEU A 68 -6.50 -1.67 1.21
C LEU A 68 -6.11 -0.34 1.83
N MET A 69 -7.10 0.44 2.28
CA MET A 69 -6.93 1.80 2.77
C MET A 69 -7.68 1.98 4.10
N GLY A 70 -7.02 2.54 5.12
CA GLY A 70 -7.68 2.73 6.43
C GLY A 70 -6.73 2.68 7.62
N GLY A 71 -7.32 2.72 8.81
CA GLY A 71 -6.61 2.83 10.06
C GLY A 71 -7.20 3.95 10.94
N PHE A 72 -6.36 4.62 11.72
CA PHE A 72 -6.78 5.70 12.62
C PHE A 72 -7.31 6.91 11.85
N ASP A 73 -8.45 7.46 12.27
CA ASP A 73 -9.05 8.62 11.61
C ASP A 73 -8.39 9.93 12.08
N LYS A 74 -7.69 10.59 11.15
CA LYS A 74 -7.06 11.90 11.35
C LYS A 74 -7.87 13.06 10.76
N GLY A 75 -9.06 12.81 10.23
CA GLY A 75 -9.84 13.81 9.50
C GLY A 75 -9.20 14.23 8.17
N LEU A 76 -8.49 13.31 7.50
CA LEU A 76 -7.81 13.60 6.23
C LEU A 76 -8.81 13.97 5.14
N ASP A 77 -8.48 14.99 4.35
CA ASP A 77 -9.16 15.27 3.08
C ASP A 77 -8.70 14.24 2.02
N LEU A 78 -9.68 13.58 1.39
CA LEU A 78 -9.45 12.58 0.35
C LEU A 78 -9.76 13.10 -1.06
N GLN A 79 -10.06 14.36 -1.24
CA GLN A 79 -10.46 14.93 -2.55
C GLN A 79 -9.38 14.68 -3.61
N GLU A 80 -8.11 14.94 -3.29
CA GLU A 80 -7.02 14.64 -4.23
C GLU A 80 -6.87 13.13 -4.47
N MET A 81 -6.93 12.31 -3.41
CA MET A 81 -6.81 10.86 -3.51
C MET A 81 -7.90 10.26 -4.41
N SER A 82 -9.14 10.76 -4.34
CA SER A 82 -10.27 10.29 -5.14
C SER A 82 -10.08 10.51 -6.65
N THR A 83 -9.26 11.48 -7.05
CA THR A 83 -8.92 11.69 -8.47
C THR A 83 -8.12 10.52 -9.08
N TYR A 84 -7.55 9.64 -8.24
CA TYR A 84 -6.82 8.44 -8.65
C TYR A 84 -7.67 7.17 -8.64
N ASN A 85 -8.99 7.27 -8.56
CA ASN A 85 -9.91 6.11 -8.60
C ASN A 85 -9.71 5.22 -9.84
N SER A 86 -9.25 5.78 -10.96
CA SER A 86 -8.91 4.98 -12.16
C SER A 86 -7.72 4.02 -11.96
N CYS A 87 -6.88 4.27 -10.95
CA CYS A 87 -5.78 3.39 -10.55
C CYS A 87 -6.22 2.28 -9.58
N ILE A 88 -7.50 2.28 -9.16
CA ILE A 88 -8.06 1.37 -8.18
C ILE A 88 -9.11 0.49 -8.89
N LYS A 89 -8.89 -0.83 -8.96
CA LYS A 89 -9.87 -1.80 -9.48
C LYS A 89 -10.99 -2.03 -8.46
N LYS A 90 -10.62 -2.21 -7.20
CA LYS A 90 -11.53 -2.39 -6.06
C LYS A 90 -10.91 -1.72 -4.83
N LEU A 91 -11.73 -1.09 -4.02
CA LEU A 91 -11.32 -0.44 -2.78
C LEU A 91 -11.83 -1.22 -1.58
N VAL A 92 -10.95 -1.61 -0.66
CA VAL A 92 -11.31 -2.20 0.62
C VAL A 92 -10.84 -1.27 1.72
N THR A 93 -11.77 -0.61 2.39
CA THR A 93 -11.45 0.28 3.51
C THR A 93 -11.60 -0.45 4.85
N PHE A 94 -10.80 -0.05 5.87
CA PHE A 94 -10.83 -0.74 7.17
C PHE A 94 -10.51 0.19 8.35
N GLY A 95 -10.80 -0.30 9.56
CA GLY A 95 -10.49 0.37 10.80
C GLY A 95 -11.36 1.59 11.07
N ALA A 96 -10.93 2.44 12.01
CA ALA A 96 -11.70 3.59 12.50
C ALA A 96 -12.05 4.60 11.38
N ALA A 97 -11.13 4.83 10.43
CA ALA A 97 -11.35 5.72 9.30
C ALA A 97 -12.15 5.06 8.16
N GLY A 98 -12.32 3.73 8.17
CA GLY A 98 -12.75 2.94 7.02
C GLY A 98 -14.10 3.36 6.45
N LYS A 99 -15.13 3.60 7.29
CA LYS A 99 -16.45 4.02 6.83
C LYS A 99 -16.39 5.35 6.09
N ARG A 100 -15.76 6.34 6.72
CA ARG A 100 -15.59 7.67 6.12
C ARG A 100 -14.76 7.61 4.82
N PHE A 101 -13.67 6.86 4.80
CA PHE A 101 -12.84 6.69 3.61
C PHE A 101 -13.62 6.07 2.44
N LYS A 102 -14.49 5.08 2.70
CA LYS A 102 -15.36 4.51 1.69
C LYS A 102 -16.29 5.55 1.07
N GLU A 103 -16.87 6.43 1.91
CA GLU A 103 -17.78 7.49 1.48
C GLU A 103 -17.04 8.58 0.70
N ASP A 104 -15.95 9.13 1.27
CA ASP A 104 -15.19 10.24 0.69
C ASP A 104 -14.48 9.88 -0.63
N MET A 105 -14.07 8.62 -0.79
CA MET A 105 -13.44 8.15 -2.03
C MET A 105 -14.41 8.03 -3.20
N HIS A 106 -15.72 7.92 -2.96
CA HIS A 106 -16.76 7.77 -4.01
C HIS A 106 -16.44 6.68 -5.05
N HIS A 107 -15.74 5.62 -4.64
CA HIS A 107 -15.34 4.55 -5.54
C HIS A 107 -16.47 3.56 -5.75
N GLN A 108 -16.82 3.22 -7.01
CA GLN A 108 -17.98 2.38 -7.36
C GLN A 108 -17.92 0.97 -6.76
N ASN A 109 -16.72 0.38 -6.67
CA ASN A 109 -16.48 -0.96 -6.13
C ASN A 109 -15.75 -0.87 -4.77
N ALA A 110 -16.42 -0.29 -3.76
CA ALA A 110 -15.87 -0.07 -2.43
C ALA A 110 -16.54 -0.97 -1.37
N TYR A 111 -15.72 -1.60 -0.54
CA TYR A 111 -16.09 -2.45 0.59
C TYR A 111 -15.54 -1.84 1.88
N TYR A 112 -16.21 -2.08 3.00
CA TYR A 112 -15.75 -1.70 4.32
C TYR A 112 -15.65 -2.94 5.21
N GLU A 113 -14.57 -3.05 5.94
CA GLU A 113 -14.31 -4.10 6.92
C GLU A 113 -13.88 -3.48 8.26
N GLU A 114 -14.17 -4.15 9.37
CA GLU A 114 -13.84 -3.59 10.69
C GLU A 114 -12.35 -3.63 10.99
N THR A 115 -11.67 -4.71 10.58
CA THR A 115 -10.26 -4.95 10.91
C THR A 115 -9.40 -5.09 9.65
N LEU A 116 -8.08 -4.94 9.81
CA LEU A 116 -7.13 -5.26 8.75
C LEU A 116 -7.22 -6.72 8.33
N LYS A 117 -7.48 -7.64 9.27
CA LYS A 117 -7.62 -9.07 8.96
C LYS A 117 -8.78 -9.32 8.00
N ASP A 118 -9.94 -8.73 8.30
CA ASP A 118 -11.13 -8.87 7.46
C ASP A 118 -10.92 -8.21 6.09
N ALA A 119 -10.23 -7.06 6.05
CA ALA A 119 -9.88 -6.41 4.80
C ALA A 119 -8.97 -7.28 3.92
N VAL A 120 -8.00 -7.98 4.51
CA VAL A 120 -7.15 -8.94 3.78
C VAL A 120 -8.00 -10.11 3.27
N ASN A 121 -8.89 -10.67 4.09
CA ASN A 121 -9.79 -11.73 3.69
C ASN A 121 -10.67 -11.30 2.51
N LYS A 122 -11.29 -10.12 2.61
CA LYS A 122 -12.13 -9.55 1.55
C LYS A 122 -11.33 -9.33 0.27
N ALA A 123 -10.12 -8.78 0.36
CA ALA A 123 -9.28 -8.54 -0.82
C ALA A 123 -8.98 -9.84 -1.59
N PHE A 124 -8.67 -10.93 -0.90
CA PHE A 124 -8.46 -12.24 -1.54
C PHE A 124 -9.76 -12.83 -2.09
N GLU A 125 -10.90 -12.69 -1.38
CA GLU A 125 -12.22 -13.17 -1.84
C GLU A 125 -12.61 -12.54 -3.19
N ILE A 126 -12.34 -11.24 -3.35
CA ILE A 126 -12.73 -10.49 -4.54
C ILE A 126 -11.66 -10.43 -5.63
N SER A 127 -10.45 -10.97 -5.38
CA SER A 127 -9.35 -10.94 -6.33
C SER A 127 -9.46 -12.04 -7.39
N GLU A 128 -8.83 -11.80 -8.54
CA GLU A 128 -8.74 -12.71 -9.68
C GLU A 128 -7.26 -12.90 -10.06
N PRO A 129 -6.87 -14.04 -10.69
CA PRO A 129 -5.51 -14.22 -11.18
C PRO A 129 -5.07 -13.05 -12.07
N GLY A 130 -3.87 -12.51 -11.81
CA GLY A 130 -3.34 -11.31 -12.46
C GLY A 130 -3.51 -10.03 -11.65
N ASP A 131 -4.38 -10.03 -10.61
CA ASP A 131 -4.57 -8.84 -9.78
C ASP A 131 -3.38 -8.53 -8.88
N ILE A 132 -3.37 -7.29 -8.40
CA ILE A 132 -2.45 -6.78 -7.39
C ILE A 132 -3.27 -6.38 -6.16
N ILE A 133 -2.96 -6.92 -4.99
CA ILE A 133 -3.42 -6.43 -3.70
C ILE A 133 -2.34 -5.51 -3.12
N LEU A 134 -2.71 -4.28 -2.81
CA LEU A 134 -1.82 -3.27 -2.25
C LEU A 134 -2.35 -2.77 -0.90
N LEU A 135 -1.62 -3.04 0.18
CA LEU A 135 -1.82 -2.32 1.44
C LEU A 135 -1.14 -0.97 1.33
N SER A 136 -1.89 0.12 1.17
CA SER A 136 -1.38 1.50 1.24
C SER A 136 -2.39 2.38 1.98
N PRO A 137 -2.29 2.41 3.32
CA PRO A 137 -3.39 2.81 4.21
C PRO A 137 -3.78 4.27 4.18
N SER A 138 -2.93 5.18 3.69
CA SER A 138 -3.08 6.64 3.68
C SER A 138 -3.12 7.30 5.07
N THR A 139 -3.21 6.52 6.16
CA THR A 139 -3.30 7.06 7.53
C THR A 139 -2.48 6.22 8.51
N SER A 140 -2.36 6.71 9.76
CA SER A 140 -1.67 5.98 10.82
C SER A 140 -2.47 4.74 11.27
N SER A 141 -1.82 3.92 12.09
CA SER A 141 -2.31 2.59 12.48
C SER A 141 -2.73 2.49 13.95
N PHE A 142 -2.81 3.63 14.67
CA PHE A 142 -2.95 3.66 16.12
C PHE A 142 -4.33 3.26 16.66
N ASP A 143 -5.27 2.96 15.79
CA ASP A 143 -6.57 2.36 16.13
C ASP A 143 -6.47 0.86 16.42
N GLU A 144 -5.58 0.14 15.75
CA GLU A 144 -5.44 -1.32 15.85
C GLU A 144 -4.01 -1.77 16.20
N PHE A 145 -2.99 -0.94 15.92
CA PHE A 145 -1.56 -1.29 16.05
C PHE A 145 -0.75 -0.18 16.73
N LYS A 146 0.41 -0.53 17.31
CA LYS A 146 1.34 0.43 17.94
C LYS A 146 2.08 1.33 16.95
N GLY A 147 2.09 0.96 15.66
CA GLY A 147 2.78 1.70 14.61
C GLY A 147 2.64 1.01 13.25
N TYR A 148 3.09 1.71 12.19
CA TYR A 148 3.00 1.18 10.83
C TYR A 148 3.87 -0.08 10.64
N GLU A 149 4.94 -0.24 11.39
CA GLU A 149 5.81 -1.42 11.34
C GLU A 149 5.05 -2.66 11.83
N GLU A 150 4.32 -2.54 12.94
CA GLU A 150 3.50 -3.64 13.47
C GLU A 150 2.38 -3.98 12.49
N ARG A 151 1.64 -2.98 11.99
CA ARG A 151 0.62 -3.17 10.96
C ARG A 151 1.18 -3.91 9.75
N GLY A 152 2.34 -3.51 9.26
CA GLY A 152 2.97 -4.14 8.10
C GLY A 152 3.42 -5.57 8.36
N ARG A 153 3.95 -5.90 9.56
CA ARG A 153 4.31 -7.27 9.94
C ARG A 153 3.06 -8.15 10.07
N ILE A 154 2.02 -7.68 10.74
CA ILE A 154 0.77 -8.41 10.92
C ILE A 154 0.06 -8.61 9.56
N PHE A 155 0.06 -7.60 8.68
CA PHE A 155 -0.42 -7.77 7.31
C PHE A 155 0.29 -8.93 6.60
N LYS A 156 1.63 -8.99 6.65
CA LYS A 156 2.40 -10.09 6.04
C LYS A 156 2.04 -11.45 6.64
N GLN A 157 1.73 -11.52 7.94
CA GLN A 157 1.26 -12.75 8.59
C GLN A 157 -0.10 -13.17 8.01
N TYR A 158 -1.10 -12.28 7.97
CA TYR A 158 -2.44 -12.57 7.41
C TYR A 158 -2.37 -13.00 5.95
N VAL A 159 -1.49 -12.38 5.16
CA VAL A 159 -1.26 -12.76 3.77
C VAL A 159 -0.67 -14.18 3.67
N ASN A 160 0.24 -14.56 4.57
CA ASN A 160 0.89 -15.87 4.56
C ASN A 160 0.01 -17.02 5.10
N GLU A 161 -1.08 -16.71 5.80
CA GLU A 161 -2.09 -17.67 6.25
C GLU A 161 -3.03 -18.13 5.11
N LYS A 162 -2.94 -17.50 3.94
CA LYS A 162 -3.68 -17.88 2.72
C LYS A 162 -2.89 -18.88 1.91
#